data_0fab216f08261334ab683f9e7645f654
#
_entry.id   0fab216f08261334ab683f9e7645f654
#
_cell.length_a   1.000
_cell.length_b   1.000
_cell.length_c   1.000
_cell.angle_alpha   90.00
_cell.angle_beta   90.00
_cell.angle_gamma   90.00
#
_symmetry.space_group_name_H-M   'P 1'
#
loop_
_entity.id
_entity.type
_entity.pdbx_description
1 polymer ?
#
loop_
_entity_poly.entity_id
_entity_poly.type
_entity_poly.pdbx_seq_one_letter_code
_entity_poly.pdbx_strand_id
1 'polypeptide(L)'
;ATIIRDAEMRTRAEADKKAREILSLAIQRIAADYTTQITVSTIHIPSDALKGRIIGREGRNIRSFEQITGTNLIIDDTPECVTVSSHDPVRREIASVTMQNLIADGRIHPARIEEMYNKAKKYVYQQIKEAAAQATFDTGIHDLHPELEKTLGRLRYRTSYGQNVLTHSLEAVSYTHLRAHETSLH
;
A
#
# COMPACT_ATOMS: atom_id res chain seq x y z
N ALA A 1 12.82 -35.92 41.48
CA ALA A 1 13.39 -34.94 40.50
C ALA A 1 12.96 -35.27 39.06
N THR A 2 12.93 -36.52 38.60
CA THR A 2 12.64 -36.95 37.22
C THR A 2 11.18 -36.66 36.82
N ILE A 3 10.22 -36.98 37.72
CA ILE A 3 8.76 -36.84 37.49
C ILE A 3 8.40 -35.32 37.26
N ILE A 4 8.98 -34.44 38.05
CA ILE A 4 8.71 -33.00 37.94
C ILE A 4 9.25 -32.48 36.58
N ARG A 5 10.44 -32.90 36.21
CA ARG A 5 11.07 -32.51 34.95
C ARG A 5 10.28 -33.01 33.72
N ASP A 6 9.78 -34.23 33.79
CA ASP A 6 8.95 -34.82 32.74
C ASP A 6 7.58 -34.10 32.63
N ALA A 7 6.99 -33.72 33.76
CA ALA A 7 5.77 -32.94 33.79
C ALA A 7 5.98 -31.54 33.20
N GLU A 8 7.06 -30.85 33.54
CA GLU A 8 7.43 -29.53 33.00
C GLU A 8 7.66 -29.60 31.48
N MET A 9 8.36 -30.63 30.98
CA MET A 9 8.59 -30.80 29.55
C MET A 9 7.27 -31.04 28.78
N ARG A 10 6.36 -31.86 29.31
CA ARG A 10 5.04 -32.09 28.69
C ARG A 10 4.21 -30.83 28.66
N THR A 11 4.11 -30.10 29.76
CA THR A 11 3.36 -28.85 29.86
C THR A 11 3.89 -27.80 28.88
N ARG A 12 5.21 -27.70 28.74
CA ARG A 12 5.85 -26.79 27.78
C ARG A 12 5.56 -27.18 26.33
N ALA A 13 5.63 -28.47 26.00
CA ALA A 13 5.30 -28.96 24.68
C ALA A 13 3.82 -28.73 24.29
N GLU A 14 2.92 -28.92 25.25
CA GLU A 14 1.49 -28.62 25.06
C GLU A 14 1.22 -27.12 24.90
N ALA A 15 1.89 -26.28 25.68
CA ALA A 15 1.82 -24.84 25.56
C ALA A 15 2.33 -24.34 24.19
N ASP A 16 3.47 -24.86 23.72
CA ASP A 16 4.02 -24.54 22.41
C ASP A 16 3.10 -24.99 21.26
N LYS A 17 2.48 -26.15 21.39
CA LYS A 17 1.50 -26.65 20.40
C LYS A 17 0.30 -25.71 20.33
N LYS A 18 -0.26 -25.36 21.49
CA LYS A 18 -1.43 -24.47 21.60
C LYS A 18 -1.15 -23.06 21.10
N ALA A 19 0.04 -22.55 21.37
CA ALA A 19 0.49 -21.25 20.84
C ALA A 19 0.57 -21.26 19.31
N ARG A 20 1.11 -22.30 18.69
CA ARG A 20 1.16 -22.46 17.23
C ARG A 20 -0.24 -22.56 16.62
N GLU A 21 -1.16 -23.27 17.23
CA GLU A 21 -2.55 -23.38 16.77
C GLU A 21 -3.25 -21.99 16.79
N ILE A 22 -3.09 -21.24 17.88
CA ILE A 22 -3.63 -19.88 18.01
C ILE A 22 -3.02 -18.95 16.97
N LEU A 23 -1.71 -18.96 16.79
CA LEU A 23 -1.01 -18.16 15.78
C LEU A 23 -1.48 -18.52 14.36
N SER A 24 -1.58 -19.80 14.04
CA SER A 24 -2.06 -20.24 12.73
C SER A 24 -3.48 -19.75 12.44
N LEU A 25 -4.37 -19.86 13.42
CA LEU A 25 -5.76 -19.40 13.29
C LEU A 25 -5.84 -17.86 13.18
N ALA A 26 -5.01 -17.14 13.94
CA ALA A 26 -4.93 -15.69 13.86
C ALA A 26 -4.41 -15.22 12.49
N ILE A 27 -3.36 -15.85 11.97
CA ILE A 27 -2.82 -15.58 10.64
C ILE A 27 -3.87 -15.84 9.55
N GLN A 28 -4.60 -16.95 9.62
CA GLN A 28 -5.64 -17.28 8.65
C GLN A 28 -6.79 -16.24 8.64
N ARG A 29 -7.19 -15.74 9.81
CA ARG A 29 -8.23 -14.71 9.93
C ARG A 29 -7.77 -13.35 9.41
N ILE A 30 -6.53 -12.97 9.71
CA ILE A 30 -5.97 -11.66 9.32
C ILE A 30 -5.56 -11.67 7.85
N ALA A 31 -5.14 -12.80 7.28
CA ALA A 31 -4.62 -12.86 5.91
C ALA A 31 -5.63 -12.42 4.85
N ALA A 32 -6.90 -12.75 5.00
CA ALA A 32 -7.95 -12.33 4.06
C ALA A 32 -8.18 -10.82 4.12
N ASP A 33 -8.33 -10.26 5.31
CA ASP A 33 -8.54 -8.83 5.54
C ASP A 33 -7.30 -8.02 5.10
N TYR A 34 -6.11 -8.55 5.38
CA TYR A 34 -4.84 -7.94 5.01
C TYR A 34 -4.65 -7.87 3.48
N THR A 35 -4.97 -8.94 2.75
CA THR A 35 -4.89 -8.95 1.28
C THR A 35 -5.84 -7.92 0.67
N THR A 36 -7.03 -7.78 1.21
CA THR A 36 -8.00 -6.77 0.78
C THR A 36 -7.48 -5.35 1.01
N GLN A 37 -6.90 -5.05 2.16
CA GLN A 37 -6.31 -3.73 2.45
C GLN A 37 -5.15 -3.36 1.52
N ILE A 38 -4.37 -4.35 1.05
CA ILE A 38 -3.21 -4.10 0.18
C ILE A 38 -3.62 -3.80 -1.26
N THR A 39 -4.75 -4.35 -1.73
CA THR A 39 -5.16 -4.27 -3.13
C THR A 39 -6.18 -3.19 -3.44
N VAL A 40 -6.78 -2.59 -2.43
CA VAL A 40 -7.82 -1.57 -2.59
C VAL A 40 -7.45 -0.24 -1.94
N SER A 41 -7.99 0.84 -2.46
CA SER A 41 -7.93 2.18 -1.86
C SER A 41 -9.33 2.77 -1.83
N THR A 42 -9.83 3.06 -0.64
CA THR A 42 -11.14 3.69 -0.45
C THR A 42 -10.98 5.20 -0.51
N ILE A 43 -11.85 5.85 -1.29
CA ILE A 43 -11.88 7.28 -1.51
C ILE A 43 -13.20 7.82 -0.98
N HIS A 44 -13.12 8.77 -0.07
CA HIS A 44 -14.31 9.43 0.46
C HIS A 44 -14.88 10.43 -0.54
N ILE A 45 -16.21 10.39 -0.71
CA ILE A 45 -16.96 11.32 -1.55
C ILE A 45 -17.90 12.16 -0.68
N PRO A 46 -18.09 13.45 -0.98
CA PRO A 46 -18.89 14.32 -0.13
C PRO A 46 -20.40 14.03 -0.15
N SER A 47 -20.88 13.23 -1.08
CA SER A 47 -22.28 12.84 -1.17
C SER A 47 -22.47 11.63 -2.08
N ASP A 48 -23.40 10.73 -1.73
CA ASP A 48 -23.78 9.59 -2.56
C ASP A 48 -24.36 9.99 -3.94
N ALA A 49 -24.87 11.21 -4.08
CA ALA A 49 -25.30 11.74 -5.37
C ALA A 49 -24.16 11.78 -6.42
N LEU A 50 -22.89 11.85 -5.97
CA LEU A 50 -21.74 11.78 -6.86
C LEU A 50 -21.51 10.39 -7.44
N LYS A 51 -21.96 9.31 -6.80
CA LYS A 51 -21.86 7.94 -7.34
C LYS A 51 -22.51 7.83 -8.71
N GLY A 52 -23.71 8.38 -8.85
CA GLY A 52 -24.40 8.42 -10.14
C GLY A 52 -23.63 9.17 -11.23
N ARG A 53 -22.94 10.26 -10.86
CA ARG A 53 -22.11 11.03 -11.80
C ARG A 53 -20.81 10.31 -12.16
N ILE A 54 -20.20 9.60 -11.19
CA ILE A 54 -19.01 8.76 -11.40
C ILE A 54 -19.35 7.61 -12.34
N ILE A 55 -20.50 6.95 -12.17
CA ILE A 55 -20.97 5.91 -13.08
C ILE A 55 -21.25 6.52 -14.47
N GLY A 56 -21.98 7.63 -14.49
CA GLY A 56 -22.40 8.30 -15.70
C GLY A 56 -23.50 7.54 -16.44
N ARG A 57 -24.05 8.17 -17.49
CA ARG A 57 -25.10 7.58 -18.31
C ARG A 57 -24.64 6.26 -18.92
N GLU A 58 -25.36 5.18 -18.65
CA GLU A 58 -25.05 3.81 -19.10
C GLU A 58 -23.64 3.31 -18.71
N GLY A 59 -23.09 3.81 -17.62
CA GLY A 59 -21.75 3.43 -17.15
C GLY A 59 -20.59 3.99 -17.99
N ARG A 60 -20.81 5.04 -18.76
CA ARG A 60 -19.81 5.61 -19.68
C ARG A 60 -18.57 6.14 -18.94
N ASN A 61 -18.77 6.83 -17.82
CA ASN A 61 -17.66 7.45 -17.09
C ASN A 61 -16.85 6.40 -16.34
N ILE A 62 -17.50 5.43 -15.68
CA ILE A 62 -16.79 4.36 -14.97
C ILE A 62 -15.97 3.50 -15.94
N ARG A 63 -16.53 3.11 -17.08
CA ARG A 63 -15.77 2.35 -18.09
C ARG A 63 -14.58 3.14 -18.64
N SER A 64 -14.76 4.44 -18.89
CA SER A 64 -13.66 5.31 -19.34
C SER A 64 -12.57 5.42 -18.27
N PHE A 65 -12.96 5.58 -17.00
CA PHE A 65 -12.02 5.63 -15.89
C PHE A 65 -11.19 4.33 -15.77
N GLU A 66 -11.86 3.18 -15.78
CA GLU A 66 -11.20 1.88 -15.69
C GLU A 66 -10.27 1.61 -16.88
N GLN A 67 -10.69 1.98 -18.09
CA GLN A 67 -9.88 1.83 -19.29
C GLN A 67 -8.63 2.71 -19.26
N ILE A 68 -8.75 3.96 -18.82
CA ILE A 68 -7.63 4.92 -18.77
C ILE A 68 -6.66 4.59 -17.66
N THR A 69 -7.17 4.26 -16.46
CA THR A 69 -6.34 3.99 -15.29
C THR A 69 -5.80 2.56 -15.25
N GLY A 70 -6.47 1.62 -15.92
CA GLY A 70 -6.17 0.18 -15.83
C GLY A 70 -6.42 -0.38 -14.43
N THR A 71 -7.40 0.17 -13.70
CA THR A 71 -7.83 -0.27 -12.36
C THR A 71 -9.32 -0.58 -12.39
N ASN A 72 -9.82 -1.33 -11.41
CA ASN A 72 -11.24 -1.54 -11.23
C ASN A 72 -11.80 -0.50 -10.25
N LEU A 73 -12.95 0.06 -10.55
CA LEU A 73 -13.67 0.97 -9.67
C LEU A 73 -14.91 0.29 -9.11
N ILE A 74 -14.92 0.07 -7.81
CA ILE A 74 -16.00 -0.59 -7.09
C ILE A 74 -16.88 0.49 -6.46
N ILE A 75 -18.15 0.49 -6.81
CA ILE A 75 -19.17 1.38 -6.25
C ILE A 75 -20.25 0.48 -5.66
N ASP A 76 -20.23 0.38 -4.35
CA ASP A 76 -21.17 -0.42 -3.56
C ASP A 76 -22.12 0.45 -2.74
N ASP A 77 -22.91 -0.18 -1.89
CA ASP A 77 -23.88 0.51 -1.00
C ASP A 77 -23.20 1.19 0.20
N THR A 78 -21.87 1.09 0.35
CA THR A 78 -21.16 1.78 1.42
C THR A 78 -21.31 3.29 1.25
N PRO A 79 -21.86 4.01 2.26
CA PRO A 79 -22.17 5.42 2.12
C PRO A 79 -20.91 6.26 1.93
N GLU A 80 -21.02 7.28 1.09
CA GLU A 80 -20.02 8.34 0.90
C GLU A 80 -18.61 7.83 0.56
N CYS A 81 -18.50 6.69 -0.11
CA CYS A 81 -17.20 6.21 -0.60
C CYS A 81 -17.28 5.45 -1.91
N VAL A 82 -16.15 5.41 -2.59
CA VAL A 82 -15.87 4.57 -3.76
C VAL A 82 -14.51 3.92 -3.57
N THR A 83 -14.33 2.72 -4.12
CA THR A 83 -13.12 1.92 -3.90
C THR A 83 -12.42 1.65 -5.22
N VAL A 84 -11.13 1.98 -5.29
CA VAL A 84 -10.25 1.64 -6.42
C VAL A 84 -9.48 0.37 -6.09
N SER A 85 -9.52 -0.61 -6.97
CA SER A 85 -8.82 -1.88 -6.82
C SER A 85 -7.78 -2.09 -7.92
N SER A 86 -6.55 -2.44 -7.51
CA SER A 86 -5.46 -2.82 -8.40
C SER A 86 -4.34 -3.53 -7.63
N HIS A 87 -3.74 -4.54 -8.24
CA HIS A 87 -2.55 -5.20 -7.69
C HIS A 87 -1.29 -4.34 -7.78
N ASP A 88 -1.20 -3.42 -8.77
CA ASP A 88 -0.08 -2.46 -8.85
C ASP A 88 -0.36 -1.27 -7.92
N PRO A 89 0.42 -1.09 -6.84
CA PRO A 89 0.19 -0.03 -5.87
C PRO A 89 0.40 1.37 -6.45
N VAL A 90 1.32 1.53 -7.41
CA VAL A 90 1.55 2.82 -8.06
C VAL A 90 0.37 3.18 -8.97
N ARG A 91 -0.15 2.21 -9.73
CA ARG A 91 -1.32 2.40 -10.57
C ARG A 91 -2.56 2.73 -9.74
N ARG A 92 -2.74 2.02 -8.61
CA ARG A 92 -3.83 2.28 -7.67
C ARG A 92 -3.74 3.69 -7.10
N GLU A 93 -2.56 4.16 -6.72
CA GLU A 93 -2.35 5.52 -6.24
C GLU A 93 -2.66 6.57 -7.30
N ILE A 94 -2.20 6.38 -8.54
CA ILE A 94 -2.53 7.29 -9.66
C ILE A 94 -4.04 7.36 -9.86
N ALA A 95 -4.74 6.23 -9.83
CA ALA A 95 -6.19 6.20 -9.97
C ALA A 95 -6.90 6.87 -8.79
N SER A 96 -6.40 6.68 -7.56
CA SER A 96 -6.90 7.32 -6.35
C SER A 96 -6.80 8.85 -6.43
N VAL A 97 -5.63 9.36 -6.76
CA VAL A 97 -5.39 10.81 -6.96
C VAL A 97 -6.23 11.35 -8.12
N THR A 98 -6.39 10.59 -9.20
CA THR A 98 -7.24 10.96 -10.33
C THR A 98 -8.68 11.15 -9.88
N MET A 99 -9.23 10.20 -9.12
CA MET A 99 -10.60 10.27 -8.62
C MET A 99 -10.78 11.46 -7.65
N GLN A 100 -9.85 11.67 -6.73
CA GLN A 100 -9.88 12.81 -5.81
C GLN A 100 -9.90 14.14 -6.57
N ASN A 101 -9.07 14.28 -7.60
CA ASN A 101 -9.05 15.47 -8.46
C ASN A 101 -10.36 15.68 -9.21
N LEU A 102 -10.99 14.58 -9.71
CA LEU A 102 -12.29 14.65 -10.39
C LEU A 102 -13.41 15.06 -9.43
N ILE A 103 -13.39 14.54 -8.21
CA ILE A 103 -14.35 14.91 -7.15
C ILE A 103 -14.21 16.40 -6.80
N ALA A 104 -13.00 16.86 -6.59
CA ALA A 104 -12.71 18.27 -6.27
C ALA A 104 -13.09 19.23 -7.43
N ASP A 105 -12.86 18.84 -8.67
CA ASP A 105 -13.23 19.61 -9.87
C ASP A 105 -14.74 19.60 -10.15
N GLY A 106 -15.42 18.54 -9.73
CA GLY A 106 -16.86 18.37 -9.92
C GLY A 106 -17.28 18.00 -11.34
N ARG A 107 -16.40 17.93 -12.32
CA ARG A 107 -16.67 17.58 -13.72
C ARG A 107 -16.18 16.18 -14.04
N ILE A 108 -17.08 15.24 -14.21
CA ILE A 108 -16.77 13.83 -14.47
C ILE A 108 -17.26 13.45 -15.86
N HIS A 109 -16.35 13.46 -16.83
CA HIS A 109 -16.58 13.00 -18.20
C HIS A 109 -15.26 12.50 -18.82
N PRO A 110 -15.27 11.65 -19.88
CA PRO A 110 -14.10 10.95 -20.38
C PRO A 110 -12.88 11.83 -20.66
N ALA A 111 -13.04 12.95 -21.35
CA ALA A 111 -11.92 13.85 -21.64
C ALA A 111 -11.30 14.46 -20.36
N ARG A 112 -12.11 14.75 -19.35
CA ARG A 112 -11.63 15.28 -18.07
C ARG A 112 -10.94 14.19 -17.25
N ILE A 113 -11.41 12.96 -17.33
CA ILE A 113 -10.77 11.80 -16.68
C ILE A 113 -9.34 11.63 -17.22
N GLU A 114 -9.17 11.69 -18.53
CA GLU A 114 -7.84 11.58 -19.16
C GLU A 114 -6.91 12.72 -18.74
N GLU A 115 -7.40 13.95 -18.72
CA GLU A 115 -6.63 15.12 -18.27
C GLU A 115 -6.18 14.97 -16.81
N MET A 116 -7.10 14.60 -15.91
CA MET A 116 -6.80 14.41 -14.50
C MET A 116 -5.87 13.21 -14.26
N TYR A 117 -6.01 12.14 -15.03
CA TYR A 117 -5.10 11.01 -15.00
C TYR A 117 -3.66 11.41 -15.37
N ASN A 118 -3.50 12.17 -16.44
CA ASN A 118 -2.17 12.64 -16.86
C ASN A 118 -1.53 13.56 -15.82
N LYS A 119 -2.33 14.40 -15.15
CA LYS A 119 -1.89 15.25 -14.04
C LYS A 119 -1.49 14.41 -12.82
N ALA A 120 -2.33 13.47 -12.41
CA ALA A 120 -2.08 12.56 -11.30
C ALA A 120 -0.84 11.68 -11.53
N LYS A 121 -0.67 11.18 -12.75
CA LYS A 121 0.50 10.41 -13.17
C LYS A 121 1.78 11.20 -12.98
N LYS A 122 1.84 12.43 -13.47
CA LYS A 122 3.00 13.31 -13.27
C LYS A 122 3.30 13.55 -11.80
N TYR A 123 2.28 13.82 -11.00
CA TYR A 123 2.40 14.04 -9.57
C TYR A 123 2.97 12.82 -8.85
N VAL A 124 2.41 11.63 -9.06
CA VAL A 124 2.86 10.39 -8.42
C VAL A 124 4.29 10.01 -8.82
N TYR A 125 4.65 10.19 -10.10
CA TYR A 125 6.04 9.96 -10.54
C TYR A 125 7.02 10.96 -9.95
N GLN A 126 6.62 12.20 -9.74
CA GLN A 126 7.43 13.18 -9.03
C GLN A 126 7.63 12.77 -7.57
N GLN A 127 6.58 12.30 -6.88
CA GLN A 127 6.68 11.77 -5.52
C GLN A 127 7.59 10.54 -5.41
N ILE A 128 7.58 9.65 -6.41
CA ILE A 128 8.51 8.51 -6.51
C ILE A 128 9.96 8.99 -6.57
N LYS A 129 10.24 9.99 -7.41
CA LYS A 129 11.58 10.56 -7.56
C LYS A 129 12.05 11.24 -6.27
N GLU A 130 11.19 12.03 -5.64
CA GLU A 130 11.49 12.68 -4.37
C GLU A 130 11.75 11.68 -3.24
N ALA A 131 10.94 10.61 -3.15
CA ALA A 131 11.13 9.56 -2.17
C ALA A 131 12.46 8.80 -2.37
N ALA A 132 12.87 8.56 -3.59
CA ALA A 132 14.18 7.95 -3.90
C ALA A 132 15.33 8.88 -3.51
N ALA A 133 15.25 10.15 -3.88
CA ALA A 133 16.27 11.15 -3.55
C ALA A 133 16.43 11.32 -2.03
N GLN A 134 15.32 11.36 -1.29
CA GLN A 134 15.36 11.41 0.17
C GLN A 134 16.00 10.17 0.76
N ALA A 135 15.61 8.97 0.29
CA ALA A 135 16.16 7.71 0.77
C ALA A 135 17.67 7.58 0.52
N THR A 136 18.15 8.00 -0.64
CA THR A 136 19.58 8.01 -0.97
C THR A 136 20.36 9.02 -0.13
N PHE A 137 19.77 10.18 0.13
CA PHE A 137 20.35 11.19 1.01
C PHE A 137 20.48 10.67 2.44
N ASP A 138 19.40 10.10 3.00
CA ASP A 138 19.37 9.60 4.39
C ASP A 138 20.34 8.42 4.63
N THR A 139 20.61 7.63 3.59
CA THR A 139 21.55 6.48 3.68
C THR A 139 22.98 6.81 3.25
N GLY A 140 23.23 8.01 2.74
CA GLY A 140 24.53 8.41 2.21
C GLY A 140 24.96 7.65 0.94
N ILE A 141 24.00 7.03 0.25
CA ILE A 141 24.25 6.29 -1.00
C ILE A 141 24.21 7.29 -2.15
N HIS A 142 25.28 7.35 -2.93
CA HIS A 142 25.40 8.23 -4.08
C HIS A 142 25.56 7.41 -5.36
N ASP A 143 25.29 8.03 -6.51
CA ASP A 143 25.50 7.46 -7.84
C ASP A 143 24.71 6.17 -8.15
N LEU A 144 23.46 6.10 -7.68
CA LEU A 144 22.56 5.03 -8.06
C LEU A 144 22.16 5.16 -9.55
N HIS A 145 22.12 4.02 -10.24
CA HIS A 145 21.59 3.99 -11.59
C HIS A 145 20.13 4.46 -11.60
N PRO A 146 19.67 5.28 -12.57
CA PRO A 146 18.32 5.87 -12.59
C PRO A 146 17.17 4.87 -12.48
N GLU A 147 17.32 3.65 -13.01
CA GLU A 147 16.31 2.59 -12.88
C GLU A 147 16.25 2.03 -11.44
N LEU A 148 17.37 2.03 -10.71
CA LEU A 148 17.39 1.66 -9.28
C LEU A 148 16.74 2.75 -8.44
N GLU A 149 17.03 4.02 -8.69
CA GLU A 149 16.34 5.14 -8.00
C GLU A 149 14.83 5.05 -8.19
N LYS A 150 14.38 4.83 -9.41
CA LYS A 150 12.96 4.67 -9.72
C LYS A 150 12.34 3.47 -8.99
N THR A 151 13.06 2.35 -8.93
CA THR A 151 12.61 1.15 -8.23
C THR A 151 12.54 1.38 -6.72
N LEU A 152 13.54 2.04 -6.16
CA LEU A 152 13.59 2.43 -4.74
C LEU A 152 12.42 3.35 -4.38
N GLY A 153 12.19 4.39 -5.16
CA GLY A 153 11.08 5.33 -4.92
C GLY A 153 9.70 4.67 -4.99
N ARG A 154 9.51 3.67 -5.84
CA ARG A 154 8.26 2.90 -5.93
C ARG A 154 7.93 2.13 -4.66
N LEU A 155 8.93 1.81 -3.82
CA LEU A 155 8.72 1.13 -2.54
C LEU A 155 7.91 1.98 -1.57
N ARG A 156 7.84 3.31 -1.74
CA ARG A 156 6.95 4.21 -0.98
C ARG A 156 5.48 3.76 -1.02
N TYR A 157 5.04 3.19 -2.13
CA TYR A 157 3.65 2.74 -2.32
C TYR A 157 3.46 1.24 -2.06
N ARG A 158 4.51 0.54 -1.69
CA ARG A 158 4.46 -0.89 -1.39
C ARG A 158 4.36 -1.12 0.11
N THR A 159 3.39 -1.91 0.49
CA THR A 159 3.20 -2.36 1.87
C THR A 159 3.48 -3.87 1.95
N SER A 160 4.16 -4.33 2.97
CA SER A 160 4.40 -5.73 3.26
C SER A 160 4.29 -5.96 4.76
N TYR A 161 3.48 -6.94 5.18
CA TYR A 161 3.23 -7.23 6.60
C TYR A 161 2.79 -6.00 7.43
N GLY A 162 1.98 -5.12 6.85
CA GLY A 162 1.49 -3.91 7.50
C GLY A 162 2.49 -2.75 7.57
N GLN A 163 3.70 -2.92 7.05
CA GLN A 163 4.74 -1.90 7.05
C GLN A 163 5.02 -1.35 5.65
N ASN A 164 5.33 -0.07 5.57
CA ASN A 164 5.83 0.53 4.35
C ASN A 164 7.22 -0.01 4.03
N VAL A 165 7.41 -0.59 2.84
CA VAL A 165 8.66 -1.28 2.48
C VAL A 165 9.84 -0.33 2.41
N LEU A 166 9.66 0.91 1.93
CA LEU A 166 10.74 1.91 1.88
C LEU A 166 11.20 2.27 3.30
N THR A 167 10.27 2.60 4.18
CA THR A 167 10.58 2.95 5.58
C THR A 167 11.29 1.80 6.29
N HIS A 168 10.77 0.58 6.16
CA HIS A 168 11.39 -0.60 6.75
C HIS A 168 12.81 -0.85 6.22
N SER A 169 13.04 -0.65 4.92
CA SER A 169 14.38 -0.79 4.33
C SER A 169 15.36 0.23 4.88
N LEU A 170 14.94 1.49 5.07
CA LEU A 170 15.76 2.54 5.67
C LEU A 170 16.10 2.24 7.14
N GLU A 171 15.12 1.78 7.91
CA GLU A 171 15.31 1.33 9.29
C GLU A 171 16.32 0.18 9.38
N ALA A 172 16.24 -0.82 8.51
CA ALA A 172 17.15 -1.96 8.48
C ALA A 172 18.61 -1.52 8.21
N VAL A 173 18.83 -0.58 7.29
CA VAL A 173 20.17 0.00 7.02
C VAL A 173 20.67 0.78 8.22
N SER A 174 19.85 1.62 8.83
CA SER A 174 20.19 2.41 10.01
C SER A 174 20.60 1.51 11.18
N TYR A 175 19.83 0.45 11.46
CA TYR A 175 20.13 -0.52 12.50
C TYR A 175 21.47 -1.25 12.29
N THR A 176 21.77 -1.65 11.06
CA THR A 176 23.04 -2.34 10.76
C THR A 176 24.23 -1.41 10.93
N HIS A 177 24.12 -0.14 10.53
CA HIS A 177 25.19 0.84 10.71
C HIS A 177 25.43 1.21 12.18
N LEU A 178 24.37 1.44 12.96
CA LEU A 178 24.50 1.72 14.41
C LEU A 178 25.18 0.56 15.13
N ARG A 179 24.79 -0.68 14.85
CA ARG A 179 25.36 -1.88 15.49
C ARG A 179 26.81 -2.12 15.10
N ALA A 180 27.20 -1.80 13.88
CA ALA A 180 28.58 -1.90 13.43
C ALA A 180 29.48 -0.88 14.17
N HIS A 181 28.99 0.30 14.52
CA HIS A 181 29.70 1.28 15.31
C HIS A 181 29.85 0.89 16.79
N GLU A 182 28.85 0.25 17.39
CA GLU A 182 28.90 -0.21 18.78
C GLU A 182 29.87 -1.39 18.98
N THR A 183 30.04 -2.25 17.97
CA THR A 183 30.96 -3.41 18.06
C THR A 183 32.40 -3.10 17.75
N SER A 184 32.73 -1.90 17.27
CA SER A 184 34.12 -1.48 17.01
C SER A 184 34.85 -0.91 18.22
N LEU A 185 34.24 -0.91 19.42
CA LEU A 185 34.80 -0.40 20.68
C LEU A 185 35.22 -1.50 21.67
N HIS A 186 35.43 -2.75 21.19
CA HIS A 186 36.01 -3.82 22.00
C HIS A 186 37.24 -4.44 21.38
#